data_3249bb2636f7e196eef673f2655bcbb3
#
_entry.id   3249bb2636f7e196eef673f2655bcbb3
#
_cell.length_a   1.000
_cell.length_b   1.000
_cell.length_c   1.000
_cell.angle_alpha   90.00
_cell.angle_beta   90.00
_cell.angle_gamma   90.00
#
_symmetry.space_group_name_H-M   'P 1'
#
loop_
_entity.id
_entity.type
_entity.pdbx_description
1 polymer ?
#
loop_
_entity_poly.entity_id
_entity_poly.type
_entity_poly.pdbx_seq_one_letter_code
_entity_poly.pdbx_strand_id
1 'polypeptide(L)'
;MNPMKLHHALILPVVVLAAVSLFAQGNTPPRAASSQRFTVVETTIAEMRKALEEHRVTSHEIVQQYLERIAMYEDKLHAALTVNANALKEADELDRERAAGRIRGPLHGIPIALKDNIHTTTMPTTGGALAFDGFVPPYEATITTNLRAAGAIIMAKTGMTELANWVAGAPTPMPTNYNAVGGFGFNPFDPRRDPRQSADGRPVLATGGSSSGVGTSANLWAGNVGTETSGSILSPSNQNMLAGVKPTVGRISRYGVIPITADQDTAGPMAKSVTDAAIMLGALESASPDPNDPATRTCQPPSNRDYTQFLRTEGLKGARIGIPRASFYERVRAPGANGTRGGLNADQARVMADAIAVLRQQGAVIVDPADIPSVLDPDPTKNFLLWSTCSGAGQGKGSDDNCSIVF
;
A
#
# COMPACT_ATOMS: atom_id res chain seq x y z
N MET A 1 -6.01 -80.90 -19.93
CA MET A 1 -6.00 -81.36 -21.29
C MET A 1 -5.45 -80.26 -22.18
N ASN A 2 -4.29 -80.51 -22.73
CA ASN A 2 -3.63 -79.82 -23.82
C ASN A 2 -4.46 -79.92 -25.13
N PRO A 3 -4.19 -79.25 -26.26
CA PRO A 3 -2.87 -78.81 -26.73
C PRO A 3 -2.84 -77.40 -27.43
N MET A 4 -1.76 -76.69 -27.27
CA MET A 4 -0.68 -76.32 -28.21
C MET A 4 -0.97 -76.39 -29.70
N LYS A 5 -0.82 -75.31 -30.48
CA LYS A 5 -0.17 -75.26 -31.78
C LYS A 5 0.41 -73.88 -32.13
N LEU A 6 1.65 -73.89 -32.29
CA LEU A 6 2.63 -73.19 -33.14
C LEU A 6 2.08 -72.82 -34.54
N HIS A 7 2.52 -71.68 -35.10
CA HIS A 7 3.09 -71.50 -36.45
C HIS A 7 3.27 -69.98 -36.75
N HIS A 8 4.39 -69.69 -36.98
CA HIS A 8 5.28 -69.37 -38.11
C HIS A 8 5.52 -67.87 -38.27
N ALA A 9 6.80 -67.52 -38.10
CA ALA A 9 7.41 -66.28 -38.49
C ALA A 9 7.35 -66.06 -39.99
N LEU A 10 7.08 -64.87 -40.45
CA LEU A 10 7.40 -64.34 -41.75
C LEU A 10 8.14 -63.05 -41.63
N ILE A 11 9.43 -63.12 -41.91
CA ILE A 11 10.36 -62.00 -42.06
C ILE A 11 10.17 -61.49 -43.48
N LEU A 12 9.81 -60.21 -43.66
CA LEU A 12 9.92 -59.51 -44.93
C LEU A 12 10.82 -58.27 -44.70
N PRO A 13 11.76 -58.01 -45.61
CA PRO A 13 12.71 -56.94 -45.46
C PRO A 13 12.08 -55.59 -45.85
N VAL A 14 12.17 -54.65 -44.96
CA VAL A 14 11.81 -53.23 -45.24
C VAL A 14 12.99 -52.63 -46.02
N VAL A 15 12.77 -52.33 -47.26
CA VAL A 15 13.66 -51.56 -48.13
C VAL A 15 13.65 -50.13 -47.67
N VAL A 16 14.82 -49.62 -47.25
CA VAL A 16 15.07 -48.22 -46.95
C VAL A 16 15.03 -47.43 -48.25
N LEU A 17 13.97 -46.67 -48.46
CA LEU A 17 13.98 -45.58 -49.45
C LEU A 17 14.36 -44.29 -48.73
N ALA A 18 15.62 -43.93 -48.79
CA ALA A 18 16.10 -42.59 -48.45
C ALA A 18 15.70 -41.64 -49.60
N ALA A 19 14.56 -41.00 -49.50
CA ALA A 19 14.21 -39.88 -50.35
C ALA A 19 14.83 -38.61 -49.77
N VAL A 20 15.83 -38.11 -50.44
CA VAL A 20 16.45 -36.78 -50.21
C VAL A 20 15.40 -35.71 -50.51
N SER A 21 14.83 -35.10 -49.50
CA SER A 21 14.08 -33.86 -49.64
C SER A 21 14.98 -32.69 -49.26
N LEU A 22 15.83 -32.27 -50.18
CA LEU A 22 16.41 -30.93 -50.18
C LEU A 22 15.39 -29.97 -50.85
N PHE A 23 15.36 -28.76 -50.29
CA PHE A 23 14.66 -27.56 -50.73
C PHE A 23 13.18 -27.39 -50.30
N ALA A 24 13.03 -26.76 -49.14
CA ALA A 24 12.28 -25.53 -48.91
C ALA A 24 12.55 -25.02 -47.51
N GLN A 25 13.72 -24.41 -47.28
CA GLN A 25 13.80 -23.41 -46.21
C GLN A 25 13.01 -22.19 -46.71
N GLY A 26 11.69 -22.26 -46.53
CA GLY A 26 10.87 -21.08 -46.60
C GLY A 26 11.32 -20.15 -45.48
N ASN A 27 11.84 -19.00 -45.84
CA ASN A 27 11.98 -17.86 -44.94
C ASN A 27 10.59 -17.56 -44.37
N THR A 28 10.28 -18.18 -43.27
CA THR A 28 9.18 -17.71 -42.43
C THR A 28 9.65 -16.36 -41.91
N PRO A 29 9.00 -15.26 -42.29
CA PRO A 29 9.37 -13.97 -41.72
C PRO A 29 9.32 -14.12 -40.20
N PRO A 30 10.28 -13.54 -39.47
CA PRO A 30 10.23 -13.59 -38.01
C PRO A 30 8.86 -13.13 -37.62
N ARG A 31 8.12 -14.01 -36.90
CA ARG A 31 6.81 -13.71 -36.33
C ARG A 31 7.02 -12.41 -35.57
N ALA A 32 6.46 -11.31 -36.09
CA ALA A 32 6.54 -10.02 -35.44
C ALA A 32 6.20 -10.27 -33.97
N ALA A 33 7.11 -9.94 -33.08
CA ALA A 33 6.86 -10.05 -31.66
C ALA A 33 5.54 -9.33 -31.45
N SER A 34 4.49 -10.03 -31.05
CA SER A 34 3.22 -9.42 -30.75
C SER A 34 3.56 -8.38 -29.71
N SER A 35 3.45 -7.11 -30.03
CA SER A 35 3.61 -6.04 -29.08
C SER A 35 2.53 -6.31 -28.04
N GLN A 36 2.94 -6.87 -26.91
CA GLN A 36 2.01 -7.22 -25.85
C GLN A 36 1.34 -5.91 -25.47
N ARG A 37 0.01 -5.85 -25.65
CA ARG A 37 -0.78 -4.66 -25.37
C ARG A 37 -0.50 -4.24 -23.94
N PHE A 38 -0.21 -2.97 -23.71
CA PHE A 38 0.05 -2.46 -22.35
C PHE A 38 -1.13 -2.76 -21.43
N THR A 39 -0.84 -3.17 -20.20
CA THR A 39 -1.83 -3.40 -19.15
C THR A 39 -1.39 -2.71 -17.87
N VAL A 40 -2.34 -2.17 -17.11
CA VAL A 40 -2.09 -1.60 -15.77
C VAL A 40 -1.98 -2.67 -14.68
N VAL A 41 -2.31 -3.93 -14.99
CA VAL A 41 -2.30 -5.02 -14.01
C VAL A 41 -0.86 -5.35 -13.64
N GLU A 42 -0.53 -5.27 -12.36
CA GLU A 42 0.81 -5.47 -11.78
C GLU A 42 1.92 -4.57 -12.37
N THR A 43 1.55 -3.51 -13.10
CA THR A 43 2.50 -2.56 -13.66
C THR A 43 2.86 -1.50 -12.62
N THR A 44 4.15 -1.29 -12.42
CA THR A 44 4.71 -0.29 -11.49
C THR A 44 4.62 1.12 -12.06
N ILE A 45 4.71 2.15 -11.22
CA ILE A 45 4.81 3.55 -11.66
C ILE A 45 6.02 3.75 -12.57
N ALA A 46 7.15 3.13 -12.24
CA ALA A 46 8.36 3.22 -13.07
C ALA A 46 8.14 2.64 -14.47
N GLU A 47 7.44 1.51 -14.60
CA GLU A 47 7.11 0.89 -15.88
C GLU A 47 6.07 1.69 -16.67
N MET A 48 5.06 2.27 -15.99
CA MET A 48 4.08 3.18 -16.61
C MET A 48 4.77 4.41 -17.19
N ARG A 49 5.67 5.04 -16.42
CA ARG A 49 6.47 6.19 -16.90
C ARG A 49 7.25 5.84 -18.15
N LYS A 50 7.97 4.71 -18.13
CA LYS A 50 8.70 4.23 -19.28
C LYS A 50 7.79 3.99 -20.48
N ALA A 51 6.63 3.39 -20.29
CA ALA A 51 5.67 3.14 -21.37
C ALA A 51 5.12 4.44 -21.97
N LEU A 52 4.86 5.46 -21.14
CA LEU A 52 4.47 6.81 -21.57
C LEU A 52 5.58 7.53 -22.33
N GLU A 53 6.83 7.42 -21.88
CA GLU A 53 8.01 8.00 -22.55
C GLU A 53 8.28 7.34 -23.91
N GLU A 54 8.07 6.04 -24.01
CA GLU A 54 8.21 5.24 -25.25
C GLU A 54 6.98 5.30 -26.16
N HIS A 55 5.95 6.10 -25.83
CA HIS A 55 4.69 6.22 -26.56
C HIS A 55 3.96 4.89 -26.79
N ARG A 56 4.13 3.91 -25.88
CA ARG A 56 3.43 2.62 -25.92
C ARG A 56 2.04 2.69 -25.30
N VAL A 57 1.76 3.73 -24.54
CA VAL A 57 0.50 4.00 -23.88
C VAL A 57 0.36 5.50 -23.66
N THR A 58 -0.87 6.00 -23.56
CA THR A 58 -1.21 7.36 -23.16
C THR A 58 -1.71 7.39 -21.73
N SER A 59 -1.72 8.57 -21.11
CA SER A 59 -2.34 8.77 -19.78
C SER A 59 -3.82 8.46 -19.82
N HIS A 60 -4.50 8.81 -20.93
CA HIS A 60 -5.89 8.48 -21.17
C HIS A 60 -6.14 6.97 -21.11
N GLU A 61 -5.35 6.18 -21.83
CA GLU A 61 -5.48 4.72 -21.86
C GLU A 61 -5.20 4.08 -20.49
N ILE A 62 -4.24 4.62 -19.72
CA ILE A 62 -3.97 4.17 -18.34
C ILE A 62 -5.19 4.43 -17.46
N VAL A 63 -5.72 5.65 -17.46
CA VAL A 63 -6.91 6.03 -16.69
C VAL A 63 -8.12 5.20 -17.09
N GLN A 64 -8.35 5.01 -18.38
CA GLN A 64 -9.44 4.19 -18.89
C GLN A 64 -9.37 2.76 -18.35
N GLN A 65 -8.21 2.11 -18.40
CA GLN A 65 -8.04 0.76 -17.87
C GLN A 65 -8.34 0.69 -16.37
N TYR A 66 -7.93 1.70 -15.59
CA TYR A 66 -8.26 1.75 -14.17
C TYR A 66 -9.75 1.98 -13.92
N LEU A 67 -10.42 2.84 -14.69
CA LEU A 67 -11.87 3.03 -14.60
C LEU A 67 -12.65 1.75 -14.92
N GLU A 68 -12.22 1.01 -15.96
CA GLU A 68 -12.79 -0.30 -16.29
C GLU A 68 -12.63 -1.29 -15.13
N ARG A 69 -11.47 -1.30 -14.47
CA ARG A 69 -11.23 -2.16 -13.30
C ARG A 69 -12.06 -1.73 -12.09
N ILE A 70 -12.20 -0.45 -11.84
CA ILE A 70 -13.10 0.07 -10.79
C ILE A 70 -14.52 -0.42 -11.07
N ALA A 71 -15.02 -0.27 -12.30
CA ALA A 71 -16.35 -0.73 -12.66
C ALA A 71 -16.57 -2.24 -12.50
N MET A 72 -15.50 -3.06 -12.63
CA MET A 72 -15.58 -4.52 -12.47
C MET A 72 -15.51 -5.00 -11.02
N TYR A 73 -14.83 -4.26 -10.13
CA TYR A 73 -14.46 -4.80 -8.82
C TYR A 73 -14.93 -3.97 -7.63
N GLU A 74 -15.34 -2.71 -7.82
CA GLU A 74 -15.68 -1.81 -6.71
C GLU A 74 -16.87 -2.32 -5.89
N ASP A 75 -17.87 -2.92 -6.53
CA ASP A 75 -19.02 -3.55 -5.88
C ASP A 75 -18.68 -4.67 -4.89
N LYS A 76 -17.46 -5.24 -5.02
CA LYS A 76 -16.94 -6.32 -4.17
C LYS A 76 -15.91 -5.82 -3.16
N LEU A 77 -15.20 -4.75 -3.48
CA LEU A 77 -14.03 -4.32 -2.71
C LEU A 77 -14.31 -3.10 -1.83
N HIS A 78 -15.22 -2.22 -2.24
CA HIS A 78 -15.51 -0.95 -1.57
C HIS A 78 -14.22 -0.16 -1.25
N ALA A 79 -13.36 -0.05 -2.26
CA ALA A 79 -12.07 0.61 -2.14
C ALA A 79 -12.18 2.14 -2.26
N ALA A 80 -13.14 2.62 -3.05
CA ALA A 80 -13.36 4.04 -3.32
C ALA A 80 -14.67 4.55 -2.69
N LEU A 81 -14.64 5.71 -2.03
CA LEU A 81 -15.85 6.45 -1.65
C LEU A 81 -16.30 7.37 -2.78
N THR A 82 -15.35 7.90 -3.54
CA THR A 82 -15.62 8.78 -4.69
C THR A 82 -14.59 8.54 -5.78
N VAL A 83 -15.03 8.42 -7.02
CA VAL A 83 -14.16 8.33 -8.20
C VAL A 83 -14.21 9.67 -8.94
N ASN A 84 -13.06 10.16 -9.41
CA ASN A 84 -12.96 11.43 -10.12
C ASN A 84 -13.64 11.36 -11.50
N ALA A 85 -14.78 12.03 -11.64
CA ALA A 85 -15.51 12.10 -12.89
C ALA A 85 -14.74 12.82 -14.03
N ASN A 86 -13.70 13.60 -13.68
CA ASN A 86 -12.88 14.33 -14.64
C ASN A 86 -11.55 13.63 -14.97
N ALA A 87 -11.31 12.42 -14.46
CA ALA A 87 -10.01 11.74 -14.60
C ALA A 87 -9.55 11.60 -16.06
N LEU A 88 -10.44 11.23 -16.98
CA LEU A 88 -10.12 11.14 -18.41
C LEU A 88 -9.78 12.51 -19.03
N LYS A 89 -10.53 13.56 -18.65
CA LYS A 89 -10.25 14.92 -19.13
C LYS A 89 -8.88 15.41 -18.62
N GLU A 90 -8.56 15.16 -17.34
CA GLU A 90 -7.26 15.48 -16.76
C GLU A 90 -6.13 14.70 -17.47
N ALA A 91 -6.37 13.43 -17.83
CA ALA A 91 -5.44 12.61 -18.60
C ALA A 91 -5.17 13.18 -19.99
N ASP A 92 -6.22 13.58 -20.72
CA ASP A 92 -6.10 14.21 -22.04
C ASP A 92 -5.30 15.54 -21.99
N GLU A 93 -5.44 16.30 -20.91
CA GLU A 93 -4.68 17.54 -20.69
C GLU A 93 -3.19 17.23 -20.52
N LEU A 94 -2.85 16.21 -19.72
CA LEU A 94 -1.47 15.79 -19.48
C LEU A 94 -0.85 15.15 -20.73
N ASP A 95 -1.61 14.40 -21.51
CA ASP A 95 -1.13 13.85 -22.80
C ASP A 95 -0.81 14.97 -23.81
N ARG A 96 -1.65 16.03 -23.85
CA ARG A 96 -1.35 17.23 -24.67
C ARG A 96 -0.09 17.97 -24.17
N GLU A 97 0.10 18.07 -22.87
CA GLU A 97 1.31 18.65 -22.29
C GLU A 97 2.55 17.84 -22.65
N ARG A 98 2.47 16.51 -22.55
CA ARG A 98 3.56 15.59 -22.95
C ARG A 98 3.89 15.74 -24.42
N ALA A 99 2.89 15.76 -25.30
CA ALA A 99 3.07 15.98 -26.74
C ALA A 99 3.75 17.32 -27.06
N ALA A 100 3.54 18.34 -26.20
CA ALA A 100 4.20 19.64 -26.30
C ALA A 100 5.56 19.70 -25.55
N GLY A 101 6.11 18.56 -25.10
CA GLY A 101 7.38 18.48 -24.36
C GLY A 101 7.34 19.00 -22.92
N ARG A 102 6.16 19.26 -22.38
CA ARG A 102 6.00 19.76 -21.00
C ARG A 102 5.67 18.63 -20.06
N ILE A 103 6.65 18.12 -19.35
CA ILE A 103 6.51 17.11 -18.30
C ILE A 103 6.56 17.80 -16.96
N ARG A 104 5.47 17.75 -16.16
CA ARG A 104 5.37 18.42 -14.86
C ARG A 104 6.31 17.81 -13.82
N GLY A 105 6.44 16.47 -13.81
CA GLY A 105 7.25 15.77 -12.80
C GLY A 105 7.15 14.25 -12.88
N PRO A 106 7.61 13.54 -11.85
CA PRO A 106 7.75 12.08 -11.88
C PRO A 106 6.43 11.31 -11.92
N LEU A 107 5.30 11.95 -11.67
CA LEU A 107 3.96 11.35 -11.71
C LEU A 107 3.12 11.84 -12.89
N HIS A 108 3.73 12.48 -13.90
CA HIS A 108 3.00 13.06 -15.02
C HIS A 108 2.17 12.02 -15.79
N GLY A 109 0.84 12.11 -15.65
CA GLY A 109 -0.13 11.19 -16.25
C GLY A 109 -0.37 9.90 -15.46
N ILE A 110 0.12 9.80 -14.23
CA ILE A 110 -0.06 8.62 -13.37
C ILE A 110 -1.23 8.82 -12.40
N PRO A 111 -2.23 7.90 -12.39
CA PRO A 111 -3.38 7.97 -11.49
C PRO A 111 -3.02 7.55 -10.05
N ILE A 112 -3.25 8.47 -9.11
CA ILE A 112 -3.01 8.28 -7.67
C ILE A 112 -4.31 8.51 -6.91
N ALA A 113 -4.62 7.67 -5.93
CA ALA A 113 -5.76 7.86 -5.04
C ALA A 113 -5.35 8.51 -3.71
N LEU A 114 -6.29 9.15 -3.05
CA LEU A 114 -6.09 9.79 -1.75
C LEU A 114 -7.05 9.22 -0.71
N LYS A 115 -6.55 8.94 0.48
CA LYS A 115 -7.41 8.62 1.63
C LYS A 115 -8.42 9.74 1.85
N ASP A 116 -9.63 9.38 2.23
CA ASP A 116 -10.76 10.32 2.23
C ASP A 116 -10.72 11.41 3.32
N ASN A 117 -9.69 11.43 4.14
CA ASN A 117 -9.42 12.56 5.05
C ASN A 117 -8.46 13.63 4.46
N ILE A 118 -8.05 13.49 3.20
CA ILE A 118 -7.16 14.43 2.51
C ILE A 118 -7.98 15.33 1.59
N HIS A 119 -7.91 16.63 1.77
CA HIS A 119 -8.71 17.62 1.04
C HIS A 119 -8.41 17.64 -0.45
N THR A 120 -9.49 17.68 -1.23
CA THR A 120 -9.52 18.04 -2.65
C THR A 120 -10.63 19.05 -2.90
N THR A 121 -10.48 19.92 -3.90
CA THR A 121 -11.52 20.88 -4.28
C THR A 121 -12.47 20.34 -5.35
N THR A 122 -12.25 19.11 -5.79
CA THR A 122 -12.99 18.49 -6.90
C THR A 122 -13.83 17.28 -6.50
N MET A 123 -13.60 16.75 -5.30
CA MET A 123 -14.31 15.60 -4.74
C MET A 123 -14.58 15.82 -3.26
N PRO A 124 -15.64 15.22 -2.69
CA PRO A 124 -15.89 15.26 -1.26
C PRO A 124 -14.73 14.75 -0.42
N THR A 125 -14.61 15.27 0.79
CA THR A 125 -13.69 14.79 1.84
C THR A 125 -14.51 14.56 3.10
N THR A 126 -14.87 13.32 3.35
CA THR A 126 -15.84 12.99 4.42
C THR A 126 -15.17 12.40 5.66
N GLY A 127 -13.93 11.91 5.54
CA GLY A 127 -13.32 11.10 6.60
C GLY A 127 -14.11 9.80 6.89
N GLY A 128 -14.99 9.38 5.98
CA GLY A 128 -15.92 8.27 6.16
C GLY A 128 -17.15 8.58 7.06
N ALA A 129 -17.32 9.81 7.51
CA ALA A 129 -18.41 10.21 8.41
C ALA A 129 -19.58 10.83 7.63
N LEU A 130 -20.80 10.35 7.88
CA LEU A 130 -22.01 10.90 7.26
C LEU A 130 -22.23 12.40 7.56
N ALA A 131 -21.69 12.90 8.68
CA ALA A 131 -21.77 14.31 9.02
C ALA A 131 -21.07 15.22 7.96
N PHE A 132 -20.16 14.67 7.19
CA PHE A 132 -19.43 15.36 6.12
C PHE A 132 -19.77 14.82 4.74
N ASP A 133 -20.83 14.06 4.58
CA ASP A 133 -21.25 13.56 3.28
C ASP A 133 -21.51 14.71 2.30
N GLY A 134 -20.94 14.60 1.10
CA GLY A 134 -21.00 15.65 0.09
C GLY A 134 -20.16 16.90 0.37
N PHE A 135 -19.44 16.99 1.49
CA PHE A 135 -18.61 18.16 1.79
C PHE A 135 -17.37 18.22 0.89
N VAL A 136 -17.34 19.20 -0.01
CA VAL A 136 -16.19 19.54 -0.84
C VAL A 136 -15.42 20.70 -0.18
N PRO A 137 -14.19 20.48 0.27
CA PRO A 137 -13.39 21.53 0.89
C PRO A 137 -13.12 22.72 -0.03
N PRO A 138 -13.04 23.96 0.50
CA PRO A 138 -12.78 25.16 -0.30
C PRO A 138 -11.30 25.31 -0.71
N TYR A 139 -10.42 24.43 -0.25
CA TYR A 139 -8.99 24.42 -0.57
C TYR A 139 -8.44 23.00 -0.62
N GLU A 140 -7.38 22.79 -1.38
CA GLU A 140 -6.68 21.53 -1.45
C GLU A 140 -5.68 21.37 -0.30
N ALA A 141 -5.45 20.13 0.12
CA ALA A 141 -4.31 19.82 0.97
C ALA A 141 -2.99 20.14 0.24
N THR A 142 -1.96 20.58 0.96
CA THR A 142 -0.65 20.83 0.37
C THR A 142 -0.13 19.62 -0.41
N ILE A 143 -0.33 18.41 0.12
CA ILE A 143 0.08 17.16 -0.56
C ILE A 143 -0.71 16.92 -1.84
N THR A 144 -1.99 17.29 -1.92
CA THR A 144 -2.79 17.21 -3.15
C THR A 144 -2.23 18.17 -4.22
N THR A 145 -1.96 19.41 -3.82
CA THR A 145 -1.32 20.40 -4.70
C THR A 145 0.05 19.91 -5.20
N ASN A 146 0.88 19.35 -4.32
CA ASN A 146 2.20 18.81 -4.70
C ASN A 146 2.08 17.64 -5.70
N LEU A 147 1.14 16.72 -5.49
CA LEU A 147 0.90 15.62 -6.43
C LEU A 147 0.46 16.12 -7.81
N ARG A 148 -0.47 17.09 -7.87
CA ARG A 148 -0.88 17.71 -9.14
C ARG A 148 0.26 18.45 -9.82
N ALA A 149 1.11 19.13 -9.05
CA ALA A 149 2.32 19.79 -9.56
C ALA A 149 3.33 18.77 -10.09
N ALA A 150 3.40 17.56 -9.52
CA ALA A 150 4.19 16.44 -10.05
C ALA A 150 3.53 15.75 -11.26
N GLY A 151 2.32 16.16 -11.65
CA GLY A 151 1.57 15.65 -12.79
C GLY A 151 0.68 14.45 -12.49
N ALA A 152 0.42 14.12 -11.23
CA ALA A 152 -0.50 13.06 -10.86
C ALA A 152 -1.95 13.42 -11.20
N ILE A 153 -2.72 12.43 -11.62
CA ILE A 153 -4.18 12.50 -11.74
C ILE A 153 -4.75 11.98 -10.43
N ILE A 154 -5.54 12.78 -9.72
CA ILE A 154 -6.20 12.33 -8.50
C ILE A 154 -7.41 11.48 -8.90
N MET A 155 -7.24 10.15 -8.82
CA MET A 155 -8.16 9.19 -9.38
C MET A 155 -9.40 8.96 -8.53
N ALA A 156 -9.24 8.93 -7.20
CA ALA A 156 -10.30 8.59 -6.27
C ALA A 156 -10.02 9.10 -4.86
N LYS A 157 -11.10 9.21 -4.05
CA LYS A 157 -11.06 9.27 -2.59
C LYS A 157 -11.34 7.88 -2.06
N THR A 158 -10.44 7.34 -1.24
CA THR A 158 -10.49 5.93 -0.83
C THR A 158 -11.16 5.75 0.51
N GLY A 159 -11.83 4.61 0.68
CA GLY A 159 -12.41 4.19 1.94
C GLY A 159 -11.39 4.18 3.09
N MET A 160 -11.89 4.38 4.29
CA MET A 160 -11.12 4.40 5.54
C MET A 160 -12.01 4.02 6.71
N THR A 161 -11.45 3.64 7.86
CA THR A 161 -12.24 3.62 9.09
C THR A 161 -12.69 5.03 9.42
N GLU A 162 -13.94 5.19 9.81
CA GLU A 162 -14.54 6.51 10.08
C GLU A 162 -13.65 7.36 10.99
N LEU A 163 -13.35 8.59 10.54
CA LEU A 163 -12.44 9.54 11.19
C LEU A 163 -11.12 8.91 11.65
N ALA A 164 -10.58 7.99 10.81
CA ALA A 164 -9.35 7.24 11.07
C ALA A 164 -9.35 6.47 12.40
N ASN A 165 -10.50 6.00 12.83
CA ASN A 165 -10.73 5.29 14.11
C ASN A 165 -10.65 6.18 15.36
N TRP A 166 -10.54 7.49 15.20
CA TRP A 166 -10.43 8.40 16.37
C TRP A 166 -11.65 8.33 17.29
N VAL A 167 -12.85 8.19 16.74
CA VAL A 167 -14.12 8.08 17.50
C VAL A 167 -14.44 6.66 17.91
N ALA A 168 -13.65 5.67 17.52
CA ALA A 168 -13.92 4.26 17.76
C ALA A 168 -13.43 3.75 19.12
N GLY A 169 -13.06 4.64 20.03
CA GLY A 169 -12.69 4.30 21.39
C GLY A 169 -13.88 3.82 22.22
N ALA A 170 -13.96 4.23 23.46
CA ALA A 170 -15.11 3.98 24.33
C ALA A 170 -16.18 5.06 24.09
N PRO A 171 -17.48 4.76 24.31
CA PRO A 171 -18.00 3.48 24.80
C PRO A 171 -18.35 2.47 23.70
N THR A 172 -18.29 2.85 22.43
CA THR A 172 -18.71 2.00 21.29
C THR A 172 -17.56 1.83 20.30
N PRO A 173 -16.80 0.74 20.39
CA PRO A 173 -15.77 0.47 19.39
C PRO A 173 -16.43 0.27 18.02
N MET A 174 -16.00 1.05 17.03
CA MET A 174 -16.35 0.78 15.63
C MET A 174 -15.52 -0.39 15.10
N PRO A 175 -16.12 -1.27 14.30
CA PRO A 175 -15.33 -2.30 13.61
C PRO A 175 -14.28 -1.65 12.72
N THR A 176 -13.04 -2.10 12.80
CA THR A 176 -11.97 -1.69 11.85
C THR A 176 -12.42 -1.84 10.41
N ASN A 177 -12.03 -0.92 9.54
CA ASN A 177 -12.40 -0.82 8.12
C ASN A 177 -13.85 -0.39 7.85
N TYR A 178 -14.63 -0.11 8.86
CA TYR A 178 -15.98 0.38 8.69
C TYR A 178 -16.02 1.90 8.66
N ASN A 179 -16.87 2.45 7.79
CA ASN A 179 -17.26 3.85 7.81
C ASN A 179 -18.74 3.99 7.40
N ALA A 180 -19.38 5.05 7.86
CA ALA A 180 -20.82 5.22 7.66
C ALA A 180 -21.18 5.61 6.22
N VAL A 181 -20.23 6.09 5.41
CA VAL A 181 -20.46 6.50 4.01
C VAL A 181 -20.42 5.30 3.06
N GLY A 182 -19.42 4.42 3.18
CA GLY A 182 -19.18 3.32 2.23
C GLY A 182 -19.23 1.92 2.83
N GLY A 183 -19.48 1.79 4.15
CA GLY A 183 -19.49 0.49 4.81
C GLY A 183 -18.09 -0.11 5.02
N PHE A 184 -17.98 -1.43 4.95
CA PHE A 184 -16.71 -2.14 5.03
C PHE A 184 -15.95 -2.14 3.70
N GLY A 185 -14.64 -1.91 3.74
CA GLY A 185 -13.75 -2.29 2.65
C GLY A 185 -13.37 -3.77 2.75
N PHE A 186 -13.15 -4.43 1.61
CA PHE A 186 -12.84 -5.86 1.53
C PHE A 186 -11.45 -6.09 0.95
N ASN A 187 -10.73 -7.01 1.58
CA ASN A 187 -9.37 -7.35 1.14
C ASN A 187 -9.40 -8.09 -0.21
N PRO A 188 -8.63 -7.67 -1.23
CA PRO A 188 -8.69 -8.29 -2.55
C PRO A 188 -8.21 -9.74 -2.59
N PHE A 189 -7.45 -10.20 -1.59
CA PHE A 189 -7.02 -11.60 -1.49
C PHE A 189 -8.12 -12.52 -0.96
N ASP A 190 -9.08 -12.01 -0.18
CA ASP A 190 -10.29 -12.72 0.23
C ASP A 190 -11.42 -11.71 0.52
N PRO A 191 -12.22 -11.34 -0.49
CA PRO A 191 -13.26 -10.32 -0.35
C PRO A 191 -14.55 -10.86 0.29
N ARG A 192 -14.53 -12.03 0.90
CA ARG A 192 -15.71 -12.61 1.52
C ARG A 192 -16.04 -11.94 2.86
N ARG A 193 -17.33 -11.93 3.18
CA ARG A 193 -17.81 -11.59 4.53
C ARG A 193 -17.50 -12.72 5.50
N ASP A 194 -17.15 -12.39 6.75
CA ASP A 194 -16.82 -13.39 7.75
C ASP A 194 -18.10 -14.08 8.26
N PRO A 195 -18.27 -15.38 8.00
CA PRO A 195 -19.45 -16.12 8.44
C PRO A 195 -19.40 -16.52 9.93
N ARG A 196 -18.24 -16.37 10.59
CA ARG A 196 -18.00 -16.83 11.96
C ARG A 196 -18.42 -15.81 13.00
N GLN A 197 -18.55 -14.55 12.64
CA GLN A 197 -18.89 -13.45 13.53
C GLN A 197 -20.37 -13.08 13.35
N SER A 198 -20.94 -12.42 14.36
CA SER A 198 -22.27 -11.85 14.26
C SER A 198 -22.43 -11.15 12.91
N ALA A 199 -23.61 -11.25 12.31
CA ALA A 199 -23.93 -10.81 10.94
C ALA A 199 -23.76 -9.28 10.70
N ASP A 200 -22.66 -8.68 11.14
CA ASP A 200 -22.35 -7.27 10.95
C ASP A 200 -21.72 -6.97 9.55
N GLY A 201 -21.42 -8.02 8.79
CA GLY A 201 -20.91 -7.89 7.43
C GLY A 201 -19.41 -7.62 7.30
N ARG A 202 -18.65 -7.74 8.39
CA ARG A 202 -17.19 -7.55 8.37
C ARG A 202 -16.47 -8.52 7.41
N PRO A 203 -15.29 -8.14 6.86
CA PRO A 203 -14.53 -9.02 5.99
C PRO A 203 -13.85 -10.17 6.75
N VAL A 204 -13.58 -11.29 6.05
CA VAL A 204 -12.77 -12.42 6.55
C VAL A 204 -11.33 -11.97 6.80
N LEU A 205 -10.74 -11.24 5.85
CA LEU A 205 -9.42 -10.66 5.98
C LEU A 205 -9.53 -9.15 6.23
N ALA A 206 -8.82 -8.68 7.24
CA ALA A 206 -8.72 -7.25 7.50
C ALA A 206 -8.04 -6.51 6.35
N THR A 207 -8.39 -5.25 6.15
CA THR A 207 -7.73 -4.35 5.19
C THR A 207 -6.74 -3.39 5.86
N GLY A 208 -6.55 -3.52 7.18
CA GLY A 208 -5.80 -2.56 8.00
C GLY A 208 -6.66 -1.41 8.50
N GLY A 209 -6.07 -0.41 9.11
CA GLY A 209 -6.78 0.76 9.67
C GLY A 209 -7.40 1.71 8.63
N SER A 210 -7.20 1.43 7.35
CA SER A 210 -7.77 2.18 6.22
C SER A 210 -7.91 1.26 5.03
N SER A 211 -9.01 1.35 4.28
CA SER A 211 -9.16 0.57 3.04
C SER A 211 -8.36 1.12 1.86
N SER A 212 -7.60 2.20 2.03
CA SER A 212 -6.82 2.79 0.93
C SER A 212 -5.83 1.82 0.28
N GLY A 213 -5.28 0.84 1.02
CA GLY A 213 -4.44 -0.22 0.46
C GLY A 213 -5.15 -1.14 -0.53
N VAL A 214 -6.45 -1.36 -0.37
CA VAL A 214 -7.26 -2.28 -1.19
C VAL A 214 -7.17 -1.98 -2.68
N GLY A 215 -7.45 -0.75 -3.08
CA GLY A 215 -7.49 -0.39 -4.49
C GLY A 215 -6.12 -0.43 -5.18
N THR A 216 -5.04 -0.07 -4.48
CA THR A 216 -3.67 -0.23 -5.00
C THR A 216 -3.33 -1.71 -5.21
N SER A 217 -3.64 -2.56 -4.23
CA SER A 217 -3.41 -4.00 -4.31
C SER A 217 -4.24 -4.64 -5.43
N ALA A 218 -5.49 -4.21 -5.61
CA ALA A 218 -6.40 -4.71 -6.64
C ALA A 218 -6.17 -4.10 -8.04
N ASN A 219 -5.15 -3.25 -8.22
CA ASN A 219 -4.90 -2.54 -9.49
C ASN A 219 -6.09 -1.66 -9.93
N LEU A 220 -6.65 -0.86 -9.01
CA LEU A 220 -7.66 0.15 -9.32
C LEU A 220 -7.05 1.54 -9.53
N TRP A 221 -5.77 1.72 -9.18
CA TRP A 221 -4.91 2.88 -9.39
C TRP A 221 -3.44 2.50 -9.16
N ALA A 222 -2.52 3.35 -9.56
CA ALA A 222 -1.08 3.04 -9.52
C ALA A 222 -0.49 3.03 -8.10
N GLY A 223 -1.05 3.85 -7.23
CA GLY A 223 -0.66 3.96 -5.82
C GLY A 223 -1.63 4.89 -5.09
N ASN A 224 -1.54 4.92 -3.78
CA ASN A 224 -2.36 5.84 -2.99
C ASN A 224 -1.61 6.48 -1.84
N VAL A 225 -2.14 7.58 -1.36
CA VAL A 225 -1.67 8.29 -0.18
C VAL A 225 -2.58 7.97 0.99
N GLY A 226 -1.99 7.40 2.02
CA GLY A 226 -2.63 7.20 3.31
C GLY A 226 -2.22 8.27 4.31
N THR A 227 -2.82 8.21 5.51
CA THR A 227 -2.39 8.97 6.69
C THR A 227 -2.24 8.02 7.85
N GLU A 228 -1.30 8.29 8.72
CA GLU A 228 -1.06 7.49 9.91
C GLU A 228 -0.81 8.35 11.14
N THR A 229 -1.51 7.97 12.19
CA THR A 229 -1.23 8.37 13.56
C THR A 229 -0.59 7.19 14.29
N SER A 230 -1.21 6.01 14.16
CA SER A 230 -0.79 4.75 14.77
C SER A 230 -1.19 3.56 13.89
N GLY A 231 -0.31 3.17 12.95
CA GLY A 231 -0.49 1.99 12.09
C GLY A 231 -1.27 2.19 10.79
N SER A 232 -1.92 3.35 10.52
CA SER A 232 -2.88 3.48 9.40
C SER A 232 -2.27 3.58 8.00
N ILE A 233 -0.95 3.60 7.84
CA ILE A 233 -0.22 3.36 6.58
C ILE A 233 0.40 1.96 6.62
N LEU A 234 1.09 1.63 7.73
CA LEU A 234 1.85 0.38 7.83
C LEU A 234 0.93 -0.84 7.90
N SER A 235 -0.17 -0.77 8.67
CA SER A 235 -1.12 -1.87 8.78
C SER A 235 -1.83 -2.18 7.44
N PRO A 236 -2.44 -1.22 6.73
CA PRO A 236 -3.02 -1.52 5.41
C PRO A 236 -1.97 -1.92 4.37
N SER A 237 -0.75 -1.39 4.42
CA SER A 237 0.32 -1.86 3.53
C SER A 237 0.64 -3.34 3.77
N ASN A 238 0.79 -3.75 5.03
CA ASN A 238 1.01 -5.15 5.39
C ASN A 238 -0.18 -6.04 5.01
N GLN A 239 -1.41 -5.63 5.32
CA GLN A 239 -2.62 -6.42 5.04
C GLN A 239 -2.92 -6.57 3.54
N ASN A 240 -2.47 -5.64 2.72
CA ASN A 240 -2.70 -5.64 1.28
C ASN A 240 -1.41 -5.89 0.46
N MET A 241 -0.33 -6.36 1.10
CA MET A 241 0.95 -6.72 0.47
C MET A 241 1.57 -5.57 -0.36
N LEU A 242 1.62 -4.38 0.22
CA LEU A 242 2.16 -3.17 -0.38
C LEU A 242 3.43 -2.68 0.32
N ALA A 243 4.24 -1.93 -0.39
CA ALA A 243 5.31 -1.12 0.18
C ALA A 243 4.71 0.19 0.71
N GLY A 244 4.70 0.35 2.03
CA GLY A 244 4.23 1.57 2.69
C GLY A 244 5.37 2.33 3.36
N VAL A 245 5.35 3.65 3.27
CA VAL A 245 6.29 4.51 3.99
C VAL A 245 5.50 5.43 4.92
N LYS A 246 5.73 5.28 6.23
CA LYS A 246 5.30 6.26 7.23
C LYS A 246 6.45 7.23 7.47
N PRO A 247 6.41 8.42 6.89
CA PRO A 247 7.47 9.40 7.08
C PRO A 247 7.53 9.90 8.53
N THR A 248 8.66 10.46 8.90
CA THR A 248 8.80 11.22 10.15
C THR A 248 7.84 12.41 10.13
N VAL A 249 7.19 12.70 11.26
CA VAL A 249 6.33 13.89 11.42
C VAL A 249 7.10 15.15 11.02
N GLY A 250 6.47 15.98 10.22
CA GLY A 250 7.10 17.20 9.68
C GLY A 250 7.82 17.01 8.33
N ARG A 251 8.00 15.80 7.83
CA ARG A 251 8.52 15.60 6.47
C ARG A 251 7.48 15.93 5.41
N ILE A 252 6.26 15.52 5.63
CA ILE A 252 5.11 15.77 4.75
C ILE A 252 4.15 16.71 5.45
N SER A 253 3.69 17.75 4.76
CA SER A 253 2.70 18.69 5.29
C SER A 253 1.37 17.99 5.57
N ARG A 254 0.74 18.36 6.67
CA ARG A 254 -0.56 17.88 7.11
C ARG A 254 -1.67 18.92 6.88
N TYR A 255 -1.33 20.08 6.30
CA TYR A 255 -2.33 21.10 5.99
C TYR A 255 -3.36 20.57 5.00
N GLY A 256 -4.63 20.68 5.37
CA GLY A 256 -5.73 20.11 4.59
C GLY A 256 -5.93 18.59 4.77
N VAL A 257 -5.40 18.02 5.86
CA VAL A 257 -5.69 16.64 6.29
C VAL A 257 -6.52 16.72 7.55
N ILE A 258 -7.66 15.99 7.62
CA ILE A 258 -8.46 15.89 8.84
C ILE A 258 -7.59 15.23 9.92
N PRO A 259 -7.32 15.91 11.06
CA PRO A 259 -6.32 15.48 12.02
C PRO A 259 -6.88 14.49 13.06
N ILE A 260 -5.94 13.75 13.68
CA ILE A 260 -6.14 13.11 14.98
C ILE A 260 -5.29 13.85 16.02
N THR A 261 -3.97 13.89 15.82
CA THR A 261 -3.06 14.58 16.72
C THR A 261 -1.84 15.19 15.99
N ALA A 262 -1.46 16.37 16.41
CA ALA A 262 -0.33 17.10 15.81
C ALA A 262 1.02 16.40 16.01
N ASP A 263 1.16 15.60 17.07
CA ASP A 263 2.44 14.99 17.45
C ASP A 263 2.78 13.71 16.66
N GLN A 264 1.77 13.06 16.06
CA GLN A 264 1.95 11.76 15.43
C GLN A 264 1.46 11.68 14.00
N ASP A 265 0.52 12.54 13.60
CA ASP A 265 -0.06 12.48 12.27
C ASP A 265 0.99 12.73 11.19
N THR A 266 0.96 11.89 10.17
CA THR A 266 1.73 12.07 8.94
C THR A 266 0.97 11.48 7.76
N ALA A 267 1.23 11.98 6.56
CA ALA A 267 0.78 11.35 5.32
C ALA A 267 1.93 10.59 4.67
N GLY A 268 1.62 9.56 3.90
CA GLY A 268 2.65 8.79 3.22
C GLY A 268 2.12 7.86 2.15
N PRO A 269 3.01 7.40 1.25
CA PRO A 269 2.64 6.56 0.11
C PRO A 269 2.45 5.09 0.49
N MET A 270 1.54 4.45 -0.22
CA MET A 270 1.36 3.00 -0.31
C MET A 270 1.36 2.59 -1.77
N ALA A 271 2.26 1.73 -2.17
CA ALA A 271 2.51 1.37 -3.57
C ALA A 271 2.90 -0.10 -3.71
N LYS A 272 2.94 -0.62 -4.94
CA LYS A 272 3.30 -2.01 -5.21
C LYS A 272 4.78 -2.31 -5.01
N SER A 273 5.64 -1.32 -5.16
CA SER A 273 7.08 -1.47 -5.00
C SER A 273 7.69 -0.38 -4.13
N VAL A 274 8.87 -0.67 -3.55
CA VAL A 274 9.65 0.33 -2.80
C VAL A 274 10.05 1.50 -3.70
N THR A 275 10.34 1.24 -4.98
CA THR A 275 10.66 2.28 -5.97
C THR A 275 9.48 3.23 -6.17
N ASP A 276 8.27 2.69 -6.34
CA ASP A 276 7.07 3.51 -6.50
C ASP A 276 6.77 4.32 -5.24
N ALA A 277 6.92 3.72 -4.05
CA ALA A 277 6.78 4.42 -2.78
C ALA A 277 7.79 5.56 -2.64
N ALA A 278 9.04 5.37 -3.09
CA ALA A 278 10.08 6.40 -3.10
C ALA A 278 9.76 7.55 -4.08
N ILE A 279 9.27 7.24 -5.28
CA ILE A 279 8.81 8.23 -6.27
C ILE A 279 7.68 9.08 -5.67
N MET A 280 6.67 8.41 -5.09
CA MET A 280 5.51 9.08 -4.50
C MET A 280 5.90 9.92 -3.30
N LEU A 281 6.81 9.44 -2.44
CA LEU A 281 7.29 10.19 -1.28
C LEU A 281 7.89 11.54 -1.69
N GLY A 282 8.74 11.54 -2.72
CA GLY A 282 9.32 12.77 -3.27
C GLY A 282 8.28 13.72 -3.87
N ALA A 283 7.22 13.19 -4.47
CA ALA A 283 6.13 13.99 -5.02
C ALA A 283 5.22 14.60 -3.93
N LEU A 284 5.12 13.96 -2.75
CA LEU A 284 4.36 14.47 -1.61
C LEU A 284 5.07 15.59 -0.88
N GLU A 285 6.40 15.55 -0.82
CA GLU A 285 7.21 16.49 -0.04
C GLU A 285 7.28 17.86 -0.72
N SER A 286 7.17 18.91 0.07
CA SER A 286 7.34 20.30 -0.42
C SER A 286 8.82 20.63 -0.58
N ALA A 287 9.15 21.50 -1.53
CA ALA A 287 10.53 21.98 -1.74
C ALA A 287 11.01 22.91 -0.61
N SER A 288 10.08 23.51 0.12
CA SER A 288 10.31 24.39 1.27
C SER A 288 9.28 24.09 2.36
N PRO A 289 9.55 24.49 3.62
CA PRO A 289 8.60 24.35 4.71
C PRO A 289 7.23 24.97 4.38
N ASP A 290 6.17 24.23 4.71
CA ASP A 290 4.81 24.73 4.56
C ASP A 290 4.49 25.74 5.67
N PRO A 291 4.12 26.99 5.35
CA PRO A 291 3.77 27.98 6.37
C PRO A 291 2.57 27.58 7.22
N ASN A 292 1.69 26.70 6.69
CA ASN A 292 0.48 26.23 7.37
C ASN A 292 0.73 24.97 8.24
N ASP A 293 1.91 24.34 8.14
CA ASP A 293 2.32 23.23 9.00
C ASP A 293 3.74 23.47 9.53
N PRO A 294 3.88 24.12 10.71
CA PRO A 294 5.19 24.48 11.28
C PRO A 294 6.13 23.28 11.51
N ALA A 295 5.61 22.06 11.68
CA ALA A 295 6.42 20.86 11.84
C ALA A 295 7.32 20.60 10.62
N THR A 296 6.93 21.07 9.43
CA THR A 296 7.72 20.88 8.21
C THR A 296 9.07 21.62 8.21
N ARG A 297 9.30 22.50 9.18
CA ARG A 297 10.59 23.17 9.36
C ARG A 297 11.68 22.26 9.92
N THR A 298 11.30 21.11 10.46
CA THR A 298 12.23 20.18 11.13
C THR A 298 12.92 19.22 10.16
N CYS A 299 12.38 19.05 8.96
CA CYS A 299 12.90 18.12 7.95
C CYS A 299 13.36 18.87 6.70
N GLN A 300 14.50 18.44 6.16
CA GLN A 300 15.00 18.93 4.87
C GLN A 300 14.82 17.84 3.82
N PRO A 301 14.24 18.13 2.64
CA PRO A 301 14.15 17.17 1.57
C PRO A 301 15.54 16.85 0.99
N PRO A 302 15.72 15.65 0.41
CA PRO A 302 16.89 15.35 -0.39
C PRO A 302 16.91 16.21 -1.66
N SER A 303 18.07 16.26 -2.33
CA SER A 303 18.22 16.98 -3.60
C SER A 303 17.12 16.55 -4.59
N ASN A 304 16.45 17.52 -5.19
CA ASN A 304 15.32 17.32 -6.11
C ASN A 304 14.14 16.51 -5.53
N ARG A 305 14.10 16.27 -4.22
CA ARG A 305 13.12 15.40 -3.55
C ARG A 305 13.10 13.98 -4.14
N ASP A 306 14.23 13.54 -4.67
CA ASP A 306 14.37 12.22 -5.28
C ASP A 306 14.86 11.19 -4.26
N TYR A 307 13.94 10.39 -3.74
CA TYR A 307 14.25 9.30 -2.82
C TYR A 307 14.73 8.04 -3.53
N THR A 308 14.60 7.95 -4.85
CA THR A 308 15.08 6.78 -5.60
C THR A 308 16.60 6.70 -5.62
N GLN A 309 17.29 7.82 -5.41
CA GLN A 309 18.75 7.87 -5.28
C GLN A 309 19.32 7.02 -4.12
N PHE A 310 18.48 6.69 -3.13
CA PHE A 310 18.87 5.86 -2.00
C PHE A 310 18.61 4.36 -2.21
N LEU A 311 17.96 3.98 -3.31
CA LEU A 311 17.69 2.58 -3.63
C LEU A 311 18.97 1.92 -4.14
N ARG A 312 19.41 0.88 -3.42
CA ARG A 312 20.64 0.14 -3.75
C ARG A 312 20.39 -1.35 -3.61
N THR A 313 20.68 -2.12 -4.65
CA THR A 313 20.58 -3.58 -4.63
C THR A 313 21.51 -4.19 -3.59
N GLU A 314 22.68 -3.58 -3.35
CA GLU A 314 23.69 -4.02 -2.39
C GLU A 314 23.49 -3.42 -0.98
N GLY A 315 22.39 -2.75 -0.72
CA GLY A 315 22.17 -2.00 0.51
C GLY A 315 22.13 -2.85 1.79
N LEU A 316 21.89 -4.15 1.68
CA LEU A 316 21.91 -5.08 2.82
C LEU A 316 23.31 -5.56 3.19
N LYS A 317 24.28 -5.49 2.30
CA LYS A 317 25.64 -5.98 2.55
C LYS A 317 26.31 -5.17 3.67
N GLY A 318 26.58 -5.83 4.79
CA GLY A 318 27.16 -5.23 5.99
C GLY A 318 26.19 -4.39 6.83
N ALA A 319 24.92 -4.24 6.41
CA ALA A 319 23.91 -3.57 7.21
C ALA A 319 23.64 -4.33 8.51
N ARG A 320 23.63 -3.62 9.65
CA ARG A 320 23.31 -4.20 10.95
C ARG A 320 21.80 -4.09 11.18
N ILE A 321 21.14 -5.25 11.30
CA ILE A 321 19.70 -5.33 11.49
C ILE A 321 19.40 -6.00 12.83
N GLY A 322 18.73 -5.26 13.73
CA GLY A 322 18.29 -5.76 15.02
C GLY A 322 16.96 -6.49 14.92
N ILE A 323 16.83 -7.61 15.63
CA ILE A 323 15.59 -8.36 15.77
C ILE A 323 15.06 -8.19 17.20
N PRO A 324 14.03 -7.34 17.44
CA PRO A 324 13.46 -7.16 18.77
C PRO A 324 12.56 -8.37 19.10
N ARG A 325 13.07 -9.32 19.90
CA ARG A 325 12.33 -10.53 20.25
C ARG A 325 11.17 -10.24 21.17
N ALA A 326 11.46 -9.53 22.26
CA ALA A 326 10.47 -9.26 23.30
C ALA A 326 9.25 -8.50 22.77
N SER A 327 8.04 -9.00 23.01
CA SER A 327 6.74 -8.50 22.58
C SER A 327 6.46 -8.57 21.07
N PHE A 328 7.49 -8.52 20.21
CA PHE A 328 7.29 -8.57 18.74
C PHE A 328 7.25 -10.00 18.22
N TYR A 329 8.20 -10.85 18.64
CA TYR A 329 8.28 -12.25 18.23
C TYR A 329 7.85 -13.19 19.36
N GLU A 330 8.14 -12.83 20.61
CA GLU A 330 7.89 -13.63 21.81
C GLU A 330 6.88 -12.93 22.71
N ARG A 331 6.04 -13.71 23.34
CA ARG A 331 5.10 -13.17 24.32
C ARG A 331 5.84 -12.76 25.59
N VAL A 332 5.53 -11.57 26.07
CA VAL A 332 6.12 -11.04 27.31
C VAL A 332 5.05 -10.71 28.35
N ARG A 333 5.45 -10.73 29.58
CA ARG A 333 4.63 -10.29 30.72
C ARG A 333 5.14 -8.93 31.19
N ALA A 334 4.27 -7.92 31.12
CA ALA A 334 4.59 -6.63 31.72
C ALA A 334 4.60 -6.72 33.26
N PRO A 335 5.39 -5.88 33.96
CA PRO A 335 5.45 -5.87 35.42
C PRO A 335 4.06 -5.73 36.04
N GLY A 336 3.71 -6.62 36.99
CA GLY A 336 2.41 -6.61 37.65
C GLY A 336 1.21 -7.12 36.81
N ALA A 337 1.39 -7.49 35.55
CA ALA A 337 0.30 -7.98 34.71
C ALA A 337 0.02 -9.48 34.93
N ASN A 338 -1.26 -9.87 34.88
CA ASN A 338 -1.69 -11.25 35.02
C ASN A 338 -1.53 -12.11 33.76
N GLY A 339 -1.26 -11.50 32.62
CA GLY A 339 -1.17 -12.18 31.33
C GLY A 339 0.07 -11.82 30.53
N THR A 340 0.28 -12.52 29.41
CA THR A 340 1.29 -12.18 28.43
C THR A 340 0.65 -11.51 27.22
N ARG A 341 1.40 -10.63 26.56
CA ARG A 341 0.97 -9.94 25.32
C ARG A 341 2.05 -10.01 24.24
N GLY A 342 1.69 -9.66 23.02
CA GLY A 342 2.58 -9.71 21.87
C GLY A 342 2.84 -11.13 21.38
N GLY A 343 3.95 -11.30 20.66
CA GLY A 343 4.39 -12.55 20.06
C GLY A 343 3.70 -12.89 18.74
N LEU A 344 4.39 -13.69 17.96
CA LEU A 344 3.90 -14.23 16.68
C LEU A 344 3.19 -15.56 16.91
N ASN A 345 2.21 -15.86 16.05
CA ASN A 345 1.73 -17.23 15.92
C ASN A 345 2.74 -18.09 15.12
N ALA A 346 2.52 -19.41 15.05
CA ALA A 346 3.46 -20.33 14.42
C ALA A 346 3.72 -20.02 12.93
N ASP A 347 2.69 -19.64 12.17
CA ASP A 347 2.84 -19.33 10.75
C ASP A 347 3.58 -18.01 10.54
N GLN A 348 3.25 -16.99 11.32
CA GLN A 348 3.96 -15.71 11.31
C GLN A 348 5.44 -15.90 11.69
N ALA A 349 5.73 -16.73 12.72
CA ALA A 349 7.09 -17.01 13.15
C ALA A 349 7.90 -17.69 12.04
N ARG A 350 7.29 -18.61 11.30
CA ARG A 350 7.93 -19.29 10.14
C ARG A 350 8.26 -18.28 9.04
N VAL A 351 7.30 -17.46 8.62
CA VAL A 351 7.52 -16.44 7.57
C VAL A 351 8.61 -15.45 7.99
N MET A 352 8.63 -15.02 9.25
CA MET A 352 9.66 -14.10 9.74
C MET A 352 11.04 -14.76 9.83
N ALA A 353 11.11 -16.05 10.16
CA ALA A 353 12.38 -16.81 10.13
C ALA A 353 12.94 -16.88 8.70
N ASP A 354 12.10 -17.13 7.71
CA ASP A 354 12.48 -17.14 6.28
C ASP A 354 12.97 -15.75 5.84
N ALA A 355 12.26 -14.69 6.23
CA ALA A 355 12.68 -13.31 5.94
C ALA A 355 14.06 -12.99 6.55
N ILE A 356 14.31 -13.36 7.81
CA ILE A 356 15.61 -13.18 8.46
C ILE A 356 16.70 -13.98 7.74
N ALA A 357 16.39 -15.19 7.26
CA ALA A 357 17.33 -15.98 6.48
C ALA A 357 17.73 -15.28 5.17
N VAL A 358 16.75 -14.70 4.46
CA VAL A 358 17.00 -13.89 3.24
C VAL A 358 17.90 -12.69 3.56
N LEU A 359 17.64 -11.96 4.64
CA LEU A 359 18.49 -10.82 5.06
C LEU A 359 19.95 -11.26 5.26
N ARG A 360 20.18 -12.40 5.94
CA ARG A 360 21.54 -12.96 6.12
C ARG A 360 22.18 -13.34 4.79
N GLN A 361 21.44 -13.99 3.90
CA GLN A 361 21.92 -14.39 2.56
C GLN A 361 22.33 -13.16 1.74
N GLN A 362 21.64 -12.04 1.89
CA GLN A 362 21.98 -10.78 1.25
C GLN A 362 23.10 -9.99 1.95
N GLY A 363 23.74 -10.59 2.95
CA GLY A 363 24.93 -10.04 3.60
C GLY A 363 24.66 -9.11 4.79
N ALA A 364 23.44 -9.06 5.30
CA ALA A 364 23.15 -8.32 6.53
C ALA A 364 23.73 -9.00 7.77
N VAL A 365 24.19 -8.20 8.72
CA VAL A 365 24.61 -8.62 10.05
C VAL A 365 23.39 -8.58 10.97
N ILE A 366 22.87 -9.74 11.34
CA ILE A 366 21.69 -9.83 12.21
C ILE A 366 22.14 -9.78 13.67
N VAL A 367 21.62 -8.82 14.43
CA VAL A 367 21.74 -8.71 15.88
C VAL A 367 20.46 -9.26 16.50
N ASP A 368 20.55 -10.40 17.15
CA ASP A 368 19.40 -11.17 17.63
C ASP A 368 19.70 -11.82 18.99
N PRO A 369 19.04 -11.42 20.09
CA PRO A 369 18.01 -10.37 20.16
C PRO A 369 18.60 -8.95 20.14
N ALA A 370 17.75 -7.99 19.72
CA ALA A 370 17.99 -6.55 19.85
C ALA A 370 16.74 -5.90 20.46
N ASP A 371 16.43 -6.29 21.67
CA ASP A 371 15.21 -5.88 22.36
C ASP A 371 15.21 -4.40 22.71
N ILE A 372 14.01 -3.82 22.68
CA ILE A 372 13.78 -2.42 23.06
C ILE A 372 13.79 -2.35 24.60
N PRO A 373 14.71 -1.60 25.23
CA PRO A 373 14.87 -1.59 26.68
C PRO A 373 13.60 -1.27 27.44
N SER A 374 12.78 -0.30 26.97
CA SER A 374 11.53 0.08 27.61
C SER A 374 10.44 -1.01 27.56
N VAL A 375 10.56 -2.00 26.70
CA VAL A 375 9.64 -3.16 26.66
C VAL A 375 9.97 -4.16 27.79
N LEU A 376 11.22 -4.21 28.21
CA LEU A 376 11.73 -5.11 29.23
C LEU A 376 11.97 -4.43 30.59
N ASP A 377 11.71 -3.13 30.69
CA ASP A 377 11.97 -2.37 31.92
C ASP A 377 11.15 -2.95 33.10
N PRO A 378 11.78 -3.33 34.22
CA PRO A 378 11.07 -3.87 35.37
C PRO A 378 10.30 -2.82 36.14
N ASP A 379 10.61 -1.54 35.96
CA ASP A 379 9.88 -0.41 36.57
C ASP A 379 8.55 -0.18 35.80
N PRO A 380 7.38 -0.36 36.45
CA PRO A 380 6.10 -0.17 35.80
C PRO A 380 5.92 1.22 35.18
N THR A 381 6.56 2.24 35.72
CA THR A 381 6.44 3.62 35.23
C THR A 381 7.28 3.88 33.97
N LYS A 382 8.23 3.00 33.66
CA LYS A 382 9.11 3.09 32.47
C LYS A 382 8.81 2.00 31.46
N ASN A 383 8.02 1.00 31.83
CA ASN A 383 7.69 -0.09 30.93
C ASN A 383 6.68 0.35 29.89
N PHE A 384 7.09 0.40 28.63
CA PHE A 384 6.27 0.82 27.49
C PHE A 384 4.95 0.03 27.38
N LEU A 385 4.94 -1.25 27.76
CA LEU A 385 3.74 -2.09 27.69
C LEU A 385 2.65 -1.71 28.71
N LEU A 386 3.01 -0.90 29.69
CA LEU A 386 2.09 -0.43 30.74
C LEU A 386 1.65 1.02 30.51
N TRP A 387 2.21 1.71 29.52
CA TRP A 387 1.71 3.02 29.15
C TRP A 387 0.27 2.87 28.67
N SER A 388 -0.65 3.36 29.47
CA SER A 388 -2.06 3.36 29.12
C SER A 388 -2.31 4.47 28.12
N THR A 389 -3.13 4.17 27.14
CA THR A 389 -3.80 5.20 26.35
C THR A 389 -4.68 6.01 27.29
N CYS A 390 -4.67 7.33 27.17
CA CYS A 390 -5.60 8.22 27.86
C CYS A 390 -7.00 8.11 27.27
N SER A 391 -7.50 6.91 27.05
CA SER A 391 -8.89 6.74 26.73
C SER A 391 -9.67 7.14 27.98
N GLY A 392 -10.39 8.25 27.94
CA GLY A 392 -11.27 8.72 29.03
C GLY A 392 -12.39 7.78 29.37
N ALA A 393 -12.31 6.53 28.95
CA ALA A 393 -13.21 5.46 29.22
C ALA A 393 -13.06 4.94 30.63
N GLY A 394 -13.69 5.63 31.56
CA GLY A 394 -14.28 5.00 32.72
C GLY A 394 -13.38 4.53 33.85
N GLN A 395 -12.11 4.88 33.91
CA GLN A 395 -11.27 4.54 35.04
C GLN A 395 -11.09 5.69 36.04
N GLY A 396 -11.88 6.75 35.94
CA GLY A 396 -12.11 7.72 37.03
C GLY A 396 -10.89 8.37 37.70
N LYS A 397 -9.71 8.21 37.16
CA LYS A 397 -8.50 8.86 37.61
C LYS A 397 -8.11 9.88 36.57
N GLY A 398 -8.42 11.12 36.87
CA GLY A 398 -8.00 12.26 36.11
C GLY A 398 -6.53 12.20 35.80
N SER A 399 -6.15 12.77 34.65
CA SER A 399 -4.83 13.12 34.19
C SER A 399 -3.66 12.43 34.92
N ASP A 400 -3.43 11.17 34.64
CA ASP A 400 -2.10 10.64 34.81
C ASP A 400 -1.24 11.35 33.77
N ASP A 401 -0.28 12.17 34.21
CA ASP A 401 0.71 12.85 33.36
C ASP A 401 1.54 11.87 32.49
N ASN A 402 1.31 10.57 32.66
CA ASN A 402 1.97 9.46 32.01
C ASN A 402 1.08 8.71 31.00
N CYS A 403 -0.08 9.21 30.65
CA CYS A 403 -0.87 8.57 29.61
C CYS A 403 -0.52 9.10 28.23
N SER A 404 -0.37 8.21 27.26
CA SER A 404 -0.29 8.57 25.86
C SER A 404 -1.68 8.80 25.30
N ILE A 405 -1.91 9.89 24.60
CA ILE A 405 -3.15 10.18 23.87
C ILE A 405 -3.35 9.19 22.70
N VAL A 406 -2.44 8.28 22.49
CA VAL A 406 -2.44 7.40 21.32
C VAL A 406 -2.88 6.00 21.73
N PHE A 407 -3.94 5.60 21.09
CA PHE A 407 -4.58 4.29 20.85
C PHE A 407 -3.97 3.06 21.49
#